data_8cd0917c864bab67372c7a4172675b77
#
_entry.id   8cd0917c864bab67372c7a4172675b77
#
_cell.length_a   1.000
_cell.length_b   1.000
_cell.length_c   1.000
_cell.angle_alpha   90.00
_cell.angle_beta   90.00
_cell.angle_gamma   90.00
#
_symmetry.space_group_name_H-M   'P 1'
#
loop_
_entity.id
_entity.type
_entity.pdbx_description
1 polymer ?
#
loop_
_entity_poly.entity_id
_entity_poly.type
_entity_poly.pdbx_seq_one_letter_code
_entity_poly.pdbx_strand_id
1 'polypeptide(L)'
;MLDKERLYYYNNELNRHEYFWERLGGKPNFEGKTILDFGCGTGALCLSIAKDNPKKIIGIDIEEININFAKKNIDKNFPKYKNKIEFKLIDINQWKTDYKFDYIISNETFEHALNLDEILNSMYNLLVPKGKIMSGFGPLYNFFNGDHGRTRAIFPWFHLVFPNSFLIKRINKKQKKQITSITELGLNMYSLNDYLRIFKNSNFKIEVLKKNCSNNPLALIFKLISKIKFLEEYFTFNIFTILYKK
;
A
#
# COMPACT_ATOMS: atom_id res chain seq x y z
N MET A 1 -27.50 -0.04 3.82
CA MET A 1 -26.85 1.29 3.95
C MET A 1 -25.35 1.08 3.84
N LEU A 2 -24.57 1.98 3.24
CA LEU A 2 -23.11 1.90 3.27
C LEU A 2 -22.60 2.28 4.66
N ASP A 3 -21.50 1.64 5.08
CA ASP A 3 -20.80 1.97 6.32
C ASP A 3 -20.24 3.41 6.24
N LYS A 4 -20.56 4.24 7.25
CA LYS A 4 -20.22 5.68 7.23
C LYS A 4 -18.72 5.92 7.36
N GLU A 5 -18.03 5.13 8.17
CA GLU A 5 -16.59 5.25 8.38
C GLU A 5 -15.85 4.89 7.10
N ARG A 6 -16.25 3.80 6.45
CA ARG A 6 -15.67 3.37 5.16
C ARG A 6 -15.97 4.35 4.04
N LEU A 7 -17.14 4.97 4.04
CA LEU A 7 -17.48 6.00 3.06
C LEU A 7 -16.61 7.25 3.23
N TYR A 8 -16.35 7.67 4.48
CA TYR A 8 -15.43 8.77 4.76
C TYR A 8 -14.01 8.44 4.30
N TYR A 9 -13.53 7.24 4.61
CA TYR A 9 -12.22 6.75 4.16
C TYR A 9 -12.12 6.73 2.63
N TYR A 10 -13.10 6.14 1.95
CA TYR A 10 -13.22 6.11 0.49
C TYR A 10 -13.13 7.49 -0.15
N ASN A 11 -13.86 8.47 0.37
CA ASN A 11 -13.85 9.84 -0.17
C ASN A 11 -12.48 10.51 0.01
N ASN A 12 -11.79 10.25 1.12
CA ASN A 12 -10.45 10.78 1.35
C ASN A 12 -9.43 10.15 0.39
N GLU A 13 -9.53 8.87 0.10
CA GLU A 13 -8.67 8.18 -0.86
C GLU A 13 -8.82 8.76 -2.26
N LEU A 14 -10.06 8.98 -2.73
CA LEU A 14 -10.32 9.55 -4.06
C LEU A 14 -9.53 10.83 -4.32
N ASN A 15 -9.40 11.70 -3.31
CA ASN A 15 -8.69 12.97 -3.42
C ASN A 15 -7.16 12.84 -3.45
N ARG A 16 -6.64 11.65 -3.11
CA ARG A 16 -5.18 11.41 -3.01
C ARG A 16 -4.59 10.73 -4.24
N HIS A 17 -5.42 10.16 -5.12
CA HIS A 17 -4.93 9.37 -6.25
C HIS A 17 -4.12 10.17 -7.26
N GLU A 18 -4.41 11.45 -7.45
CA GLU A 18 -3.62 12.33 -8.34
C GLU A 18 -2.18 12.45 -7.83
N TYR A 19 -2.00 12.66 -6.53
CA TYR A 19 -0.66 12.71 -5.92
C TYR A 19 0.11 11.40 -6.03
N PHE A 20 -0.58 10.26 -5.99
CA PHE A 20 0.04 8.95 -6.19
C PHE A 20 0.66 8.86 -7.60
N TRP A 21 -0.09 9.23 -8.63
CA TRP A 21 0.39 9.21 -10.01
C TRP A 21 1.51 10.21 -10.27
N GLU A 22 1.38 11.45 -9.80
CA GLU A 22 2.41 12.49 -9.92
C GLU A 22 3.76 12.03 -9.35
N ARG A 23 3.73 11.42 -8.18
CA ARG A 23 4.94 10.93 -7.51
C ARG A 23 5.62 9.79 -8.28
N LEU A 24 4.86 8.98 -8.98
CA LEU A 24 5.38 7.93 -9.86
C LEU A 24 5.86 8.45 -11.22
N GLY A 25 5.56 9.70 -11.57
CA GLY A 25 5.96 10.30 -12.84
C GLY A 25 4.83 10.41 -13.86
N GLY A 26 3.60 10.17 -13.43
CA GLY A 26 2.39 10.25 -14.23
C GLY A 26 1.57 8.97 -14.23
N LYS A 27 0.29 9.10 -14.59
CA LYS A 27 -0.63 7.99 -14.72
C LYS A 27 -0.42 7.32 -16.09
N PRO A 28 -0.22 6.00 -16.17
CA PRO A 28 -0.11 5.32 -17.46
C PRO A 28 -1.46 5.27 -18.17
N ASN A 29 -1.43 4.99 -19.47
CA ASN A 29 -2.65 4.68 -20.21
C ASN A 29 -3.14 3.27 -19.85
N PHE A 30 -4.31 3.18 -19.24
CA PHE A 30 -4.94 1.93 -18.84
C PHE A 30 -5.97 1.40 -19.84
N GLU A 31 -6.20 2.10 -20.96
CA GLU A 31 -7.18 1.65 -21.96
C GLU A 31 -6.88 0.25 -22.47
N GLY A 32 -7.87 -0.63 -22.41
CA GLY A 32 -7.75 -2.04 -22.83
C GLY A 32 -6.85 -2.92 -21.92
N LYS A 33 -6.30 -2.41 -20.83
CA LYS A 33 -5.37 -3.11 -19.94
C LYS A 33 -6.10 -3.93 -18.87
N THR A 34 -5.46 -5.01 -18.42
CA THR A 34 -5.89 -5.80 -17.27
C THR A 34 -5.05 -5.42 -16.06
N ILE A 35 -5.70 -5.03 -14.97
CA ILE A 35 -5.06 -4.40 -13.81
C ILE A 35 -5.43 -5.13 -12.54
N LEU A 36 -4.43 -5.38 -11.69
CA LEU A 36 -4.60 -5.83 -10.32
C LEU A 36 -4.37 -4.63 -9.39
N ASP A 37 -5.31 -4.37 -8.49
CA ASP A 37 -5.14 -3.45 -7.35
C ASP A 37 -4.91 -4.30 -6.09
N PHE A 38 -3.67 -4.33 -5.62
CA PHE A 38 -3.24 -5.11 -4.45
C PHE A 38 -3.37 -4.29 -3.17
N GLY A 39 -4.19 -4.78 -2.24
CA GLY A 39 -4.60 -4.01 -1.06
C GLY A 39 -5.60 -2.93 -1.45
N CYS A 40 -6.62 -3.29 -2.23
CA CYS A 40 -7.55 -2.33 -2.83
C CYS A 40 -8.44 -1.58 -1.83
N GLY A 41 -8.44 -1.98 -0.56
CA GLY A 41 -9.22 -1.34 0.49
C GLY A 41 -10.69 -1.15 0.08
N THR A 42 -11.16 0.09 0.15
CA THR A 42 -12.53 0.49 -0.20
C THR A 42 -12.82 0.52 -1.70
N GLY A 43 -11.84 0.22 -2.56
CA GLY A 43 -11.97 0.19 -4.01
C GLY A 43 -11.90 1.56 -4.70
N ALA A 44 -11.45 2.59 -3.99
CA ALA A 44 -11.39 3.95 -4.51
C ALA A 44 -10.43 4.07 -5.71
N LEU A 45 -9.25 3.42 -5.64
CA LEU A 45 -8.28 3.41 -6.74
C LEU A 45 -8.80 2.65 -7.96
N CYS A 46 -9.43 1.48 -7.75
CA CYS A 46 -10.10 0.73 -8.82
C CYS A 46 -11.10 1.60 -9.59
N LEU A 47 -11.94 2.39 -8.88
CA LEU A 47 -12.91 3.30 -9.50
C LEU A 47 -12.24 4.46 -10.25
N SER A 48 -11.14 4.99 -9.73
CA SER A 48 -10.37 6.03 -10.42
C SER A 48 -9.80 5.52 -11.75
N ILE A 49 -9.28 4.28 -11.76
CA ILE A 49 -8.72 3.64 -12.96
C ILE A 49 -9.81 3.23 -13.95
N ALA A 50 -11.00 2.84 -13.48
CA ALA A 50 -12.09 2.40 -14.34
C ALA A 50 -12.58 3.48 -15.34
N LYS A 51 -12.29 4.75 -15.03
CA LYS A 51 -12.59 5.88 -15.91
C LYS A 51 -11.76 5.87 -17.21
N ASP A 52 -10.60 5.22 -17.20
CA ASP A 52 -9.69 5.14 -18.35
C ASP A 52 -9.99 3.94 -19.27
N ASN A 53 -11.19 3.37 -19.15
CA ASN A 53 -11.67 2.28 -20.01
C ASN A 53 -10.76 1.03 -20.05
N PRO A 54 -10.29 0.50 -18.90
CA PRO A 54 -9.50 -0.73 -18.89
C PRO A 54 -10.35 -1.93 -19.35
N LYS A 55 -9.67 -3.01 -19.77
CA LYS A 55 -10.32 -4.28 -20.08
C LYS A 55 -10.95 -4.92 -18.83
N LYS A 56 -10.17 -4.99 -17.75
CA LYS A 56 -10.60 -5.56 -16.46
C LYS A 56 -9.76 -4.99 -15.34
N ILE A 57 -10.40 -4.77 -14.18
CA ILE A 57 -9.73 -4.46 -12.92
C ILE A 57 -10.13 -5.54 -11.92
N ILE A 58 -9.15 -6.10 -11.20
CA ILE A 58 -9.38 -6.96 -10.06
C ILE A 58 -8.77 -6.28 -8.84
N GLY A 59 -9.60 -5.95 -7.85
CA GLY A 59 -9.16 -5.46 -6.56
C GLY A 59 -9.11 -6.62 -5.57
N ILE A 60 -7.98 -6.81 -4.89
CA ILE A 60 -7.85 -7.81 -3.83
C ILE A 60 -7.47 -7.15 -2.51
N ASP A 61 -8.05 -7.67 -1.43
CA ASP A 61 -7.75 -7.28 -0.06
C ASP A 61 -7.98 -8.47 0.88
N ILE A 62 -7.34 -8.47 2.03
CA ILE A 62 -7.52 -9.50 3.09
C ILE A 62 -8.57 -9.09 4.12
N GLU A 63 -9.02 -7.85 4.09
CA GLU A 63 -10.00 -7.29 5.02
C GLU A 63 -11.43 -7.42 4.44
N GLU A 64 -12.21 -8.35 4.97
CA GLU A 64 -13.57 -8.61 4.50
C GLU A 64 -14.48 -7.39 4.52
N ILE A 65 -14.35 -6.53 5.54
CA ILE A 65 -15.15 -5.31 5.67
C ILE A 65 -14.92 -4.34 4.51
N ASN A 66 -13.67 -4.23 4.03
CA ASN A 66 -13.29 -3.40 2.90
C ASN A 66 -13.90 -3.94 1.59
N ILE A 67 -13.73 -5.23 1.34
CA ILE A 67 -14.26 -5.90 0.14
C ILE A 67 -15.79 -5.83 0.09
N ASN A 68 -16.45 -6.06 1.21
CA ASN A 68 -17.91 -5.96 1.30
C ASN A 68 -18.40 -4.53 1.04
N PHE A 69 -17.69 -3.52 1.54
CA PHE A 69 -17.97 -2.12 1.24
C PHE A 69 -17.77 -1.83 -0.25
N ALA A 70 -16.62 -2.20 -0.83
CA ALA A 70 -16.28 -1.94 -2.22
C ALA A 70 -17.32 -2.54 -3.19
N LYS A 71 -17.74 -3.79 -2.96
CA LYS A 71 -18.81 -4.45 -3.74
C LYS A 71 -20.14 -3.69 -3.65
N LYS A 72 -20.59 -3.37 -2.43
CA LYS A 72 -21.84 -2.62 -2.22
C LYS A 72 -21.79 -1.22 -2.83
N ASN A 73 -20.65 -0.56 -2.76
CA ASN A 73 -20.46 0.79 -3.29
C ASN A 73 -20.56 0.79 -4.83
N ILE A 74 -19.91 -0.17 -5.49
CA ILE A 74 -20.00 -0.33 -6.95
C ILE A 74 -21.43 -0.63 -7.38
N ASP A 75 -22.08 -1.62 -6.76
CA ASP A 75 -23.43 -2.03 -7.11
C ASP A 75 -24.43 -0.87 -7.01
N LYS A 76 -24.29 -0.05 -5.96
CA LYS A 76 -25.23 1.03 -5.65
C LYS A 76 -24.94 2.34 -6.40
N ASN A 77 -23.69 2.76 -6.39
CA ASN A 77 -23.32 4.12 -6.79
C ASN A 77 -22.62 4.18 -8.17
N PHE A 78 -22.06 3.06 -8.64
CA PHE A 78 -21.27 3.01 -9.87
C PHE A 78 -21.59 1.79 -10.75
N PRO A 79 -22.88 1.45 -10.99
CA PRO A 79 -23.28 0.22 -11.68
C PRO A 79 -22.69 0.08 -13.09
N LYS A 80 -22.38 1.19 -13.75
CA LYS A 80 -21.73 1.20 -15.09
C LYS A 80 -20.35 0.54 -15.12
N TYR A 81 -19.66 0.43 -13.97
CA TYR A 81 -18.34 -0.19 -13.87
C TYR A 81 -18.38 -1.64 -13.36
N LYS A 82 -19.56 -2.16 -12.98
CA LYS A 82 -19.74 -3.49 -12.39
C LYS A 82 -19.10 -4.61 -13.24
N ASN A 83 -19.25 -4.54 -14.55
CA ASN A 83 -18.69 -5.55 -15.45
C ASN A 83 -17.15 -5.42 -15.64
N LYS A 84 -16.57 -4.28 -15.28
CA LYS A 84 -15.15 -4.00 -15.44
C LYS A 84 -14.35 -4.25 -14.16
N ILE A 85 -14.98 -4.08 -12.99
CA ILE A 85 -14.31 -4.21 -11.69
C ILE A 85 -14.83 -5.43 -10.96
N GLU A 86 -13.91 -6.21 -10.41
CA GLU A 86 -14.20 -7.35 -9.56
C GLU A 86 -13.41 -7.23 -8.25
N PHE A 87 -14.06 -7.44 -7.10
CA PHE A 87 -13.41 -7.42 -5.80
C PHE A 87 -13.36 -8.80 -5.20
N LYS A 88 -12.19 -9.21 -4.70
CA LYS A 88 -11.96 -10.53 -4.10
C LYS A 88 -11.32 -10.39 -2.71
N LEU A 89 -11.89 -11.13 -1.76
CA LEU A 89 -11.27 -11.35 -0.45
C LEU A 89 -10.27 -12.50 -0.60
N ILE A 90 -8.99 -12.19 -0.74
CA ILE A 90 -7.97 -13.20 -0.99
C ILE A 90 -6.57 -12.70 -0.63
N ASP A 91 -5.74 -13.62 -0.12
CA ASP A 91 -4.30 -13.46 -0.01
C ASP A 91 -3.65 -13.81 -1.37
N ILE A 92 -2.84 -12.91 -1.89
CA ILE A 92 -2.16 -13.07 -3.18
C ILE A 92 -1.28 -14.32 -3.23
N ASN A 93 -0.68 -14.73 -2.11
CA ASN A 93 0.17 -15.92 -2.03
C ASN A 93 -0.62 -17.22 -2.12
N GLN A 94 -1.92 -17.18 -1.82
CA GLN A 94 -2.84 -18.33 -1.90
C GLN A 94 -3.66 -18.33 -3.19
N TRP A 95 -3.53 -17.28 -4.01
CA TRP A 95 -4.38 -17.09 -5.17
C TRP A 95 -3.94 -17.90 -6.38
N LYS A 96 -4.60 -19.02 -6.60
CA LYS A 96 -4.47 -19.84 -7.82
C LYS A 96 -5.36 -19.25 -8.91
N THR A 97 -4.77 -18.73 -9.99
CA THR A 97 -5.50 -18.09 -11.08
C THR A 97 -4.70 -18.11 -12.38
N ASP A 98 -5.40 -18.15 -13.51
CA ASP A 98 -4.82 -17.99 -14.85
C ASP A 98 -4.79 -16.53 -15.31
N TYR A 99 -5.30 -15.59 -14.49
CA TYR A 99 -5.22 -14.18 -14.81
C TYR A 99 -3.77 -13.72 -14.97
N LYS A 100 -3.55 -12.90 -16.01
CA LYS A 100 -2.32 -12.15 -16.20
C LYS A 100 -2.64 -10.67 -16.30
N PHE A 101 -1.79 -9.86 -15.69
CA PHE A 101 -2.00 -8.43 -15.54
C PHE A 101 -0.93 -7.65 -16.29
N ASP A 102 -1.33 -6.58 -16.99
CA ASP A 102 -0.40 -5.60 -17.55
C ASP A 102 0.23 -4.74 -16.45
N TYR A 103 -0.58 -4.42 -15.43
CA TYR A 103 -0.17 -3.63 -14.28
C TYR A 103 -0.67 -4.24 -12.99
N ILE A 104 0.18 -4.20 -11.96
CA ILE A 104 -0.21 -4.39 -10.57
C ILE A 104 0.03 -3.05 -9.88
N ILE A 105 -1.00 -2.53 -9.23
CA ILE A 105 -0.93 -1.25 -8.52
C ILE A 105 -1.12 -1.52 -7.04
N SER A 106 -0.36 -0.80 -6.21
CA SER A 106 -0.47 -0.94 -4.75
C SER A 106 -0.21 0.41 -4.12
N ASN A 107 -1.19 0.95 -3.42
CA ASN A 107 -1.08 2.21 -2.72
C ASN A 107 -1.32 2.03 -1.22
N GLU A 108 -0.38 2.51 -0.39
CA GLU A 108 -0.45 2.43 1.08
C GLU A 108 -0.72 1.00 1.60
N THR A 109 0.03 0.00 1.07
CA THR A 109 -0.17 -1.42 1.41
C THR A 109 1.13 -2.13 1.79
N PHE A 110 2.25 -1.85 1.10
CA PHE A 110 3.50 -2.59 1.33
C PHE A 110 4.06 -2.42 2.74
N GLU A 111 3.77 -1.32 3.43
CA GLU A 111 4.12 -1.08 4.84
C GLU A 111 3.37 -1.99 5.82
N HIS A 112 2.31 -2.63 5.35
CA HIS A 112 1.50 -3.57 6.11
C HIS A 112 1.73 -5.03 5.69
N ALA A 113 2.37 -5.24 4.54
CA ALA A 113 2.58 -6.55 3.96
C ALA A 113 3.71 -7.29 4.68
N LEU A 114 3.38 -8.40 5.35
CA LEU A 114 4.36 -9.36 5.85
C LEU A 114 4.88 -10.20 4.66
N ASN A 115 6.14 -10.66 4.71
CA ASN A 115 6.75 -11.48 3.66
C ASN A 115 6.67 -10.84 2.25
N LEU A 116 7.06 -9.56 2.15
CA LEU A 116 6.95 -8.79 0.90
C LEU A 116 7.72 -9.43 -0.27
N ASP A 117 8.78 -10.18 -0.01
CA ASP A 117 9.54 -10.96 -0.99
C ASP A 117 8.68 -12.07 -1.64
N GLU A 118 7.90 -12.83 -0.86
CA GLU A 118 6.97 -13.83 -1.36
C GLU A 118 5.84 -13.17 -2.16
N ILE A 119 5.32 -12.04 -1.68
CA ILE A 119 4.30 -11.26 -2.38
C ILE A 119 4.82 -10.77 -3.73
N LEU A 120 6.05 -10.26 -3.81
CA LEU A 120 6.66 -9.85 -5.08
C LEU A 120 6.86 -11.03 -6.03
N ASN A 121 7.21 -12.22 -5.54
CA ASN A 121 7.29 -13.43 -6.35
C ASN A 121 5.90 -13.83 -6.91
N SER A 122 4.86 -13.76 -6.10
CA SER A 122 3.48 -14.00 -6.53
C SER A 122 3.05 -12.98 -7.58
N MET A 123 3.36 -11.69 -7.38
CA MET A 123 3.11 -10.62 -8.35
C MET A 123 3.88 -10.85 -9.66
N TYR A 124 5.14 -11.31 -9.57
CA TYR A 124 5.94 -11.63 -10.77
C TYR A 124 5.26 -12.68 -11.63
N ASN A 125 4.71 -13.72 -11.01
CA ASN A 125 4.01 -14.80 -11.69
C ASN A 125 2.68 -14.35 -12.31
N LEU A 126 2.03 -13.35 -11.73
CA LEU A 126 0.76 -12.81 -12.20
C LEU A 126 0.92 -11.77 -13.34
N LEU A 127 2.10 -11.17 -13.52
CA LEU A 127 2.33 -10.19 -14.58
C LEU A 127 2.61 -10.85 -15.92
N VAL A 128 2.15 -10.21 -17.00
CA VAL A 128 2.61 -10.48 -18.37
C VAL A 128 4.10 -10.10 -18.53
N PRO A 129 4.82 -10.62 -19.53
CA PRO A 129 6.12 -10.07 -19.92
C PRO A 129 6.01 -8.56 -20.17
N LYS A 130 6.97 -7.78 -19.69
CA LYS A 130 6.97 -6.30 -19.71
C LYS A 130 5.89 -5.64 -18.84
N GLY A 131 5.14 -6.40 -18.01
CA GLY A 131 4.22 -5.86 -17.03
C GLY A 131 4.94 -5.12 -15.89
N LYS A 132 4.24 -4.23 -15.22
CA LYS A 132 4.80 -3.36 -14.17
C LYS A 132 4.04 -3.44 -12.86
N ILE A 133 4.78 -3.35 -11.76
CA ILE A 133 4.22 -2.99 -10.45
C ILE A 133 4.44 -1.49 -10.25
N MET A 134 3.40 -0.78 -9.85
CA MET A 134 3.45 0.62 -9.48
C MET A 134 3.01 0.76 -8.03
N SER A 135 3.91 1.14 -7.15
CA SER A 135 3.62 1.19 -5.72
C SER A 135 4.07 2.50 -5.07
N GLY A 136 3.26 2.98 -4.11
CA GLY A 136 3.58 4.08 -3.23
C GLY A 136 3.09 3.77 -1.83
N PHE A 137 3.93 3.90 -0.81
CA PHE A 137 3.58 3.51 0.54
C PHE A 137 4.38 4.28 1.61
N GLY A 138 3.83 4.35 2.80
CA GLY A 138 4.37 5.02 3.98
C GLY A 138 3.26 5.52 4.93
N PRO A 139 3.64 5.99 6.14
CA PRO A 139 5.01 6.17 6.65
C PRO A 139 5.75 4.84 6.86
N LEU A 140 7.08 4.84 6.61
CA LEU A 140 7.92 3.69 6.93
C LEU A 140 8.02 3.52 8.45
N TYR A 141 8.21 2.27 8.91
CA TYR A 141 8.19 1.98 10.36
C TYR A 141 9.15 2.83 11.18
N ASN A 142 10.37 3.06 10.69
CA ASN A 142 11.38 3.83 11.42
C ASN A 142 11.21 5.36 11.34
N PHE A 143 10.24 5.86 10.59
CA PHE A 143 9.87 7.27 10.57
C PHE A 143 9.18 7.67 11.89
N PHE A 144 9.16 8.96 12.23
CA PHE A 144 8.72 9.44 13.55
C PHE A 144 7.30 9.00 13.97
N ASN A 145 6.41 8.76 13.02
CA ASN A 145 5.05 8.23 13.23
C ASN A 145 4.80 6.94 12.43
N GLY A 146 5.85 6.16 12.18
CA GLY A 146 5.79 4.92 11.39
C GLY A 146 5.01 3.79 12.05
N ASP A 147 4.62 3.96 13.31
CA ASP A 147 3.68 3.08 14.00
C ASP A 147 2.20 3.33 13.59
N HIS A 148 1.93 4.30 12.71
CA HIS A 148 0.59 4.70 12.27
C HIS A 148 -0.37 4.99 13.45
N GLY A 149 0.16 5.44 14.59
CA GLY A 149 -0.59 5.66 15.84
C GLY A 149 -1.03 4.38 16.55
N ARG A 150 -0.69 3.20 16.03
CA ARG A 150 -1.14 1.90 16.54
C ARG A 150 -0.51 1.54 17.89
N THR A 151 0.71 2.01 18.15
CA THR A 151 1.37 1.85 19.45
C THR A 151 0.95 2.89 20.49
N ARG A 152 0.06 3.84 20.12
CA ARG A 152 -0.37 4.97 20.95
C ARG A 152 0.81 5.82 21.41
N ALA A 153 1.70 6.12 20.49
CA ALA A 153 2.83 7.02 20.71
C ALA A 153 2.38 8.36 21.29
N ILE A 154 3.19 8.92 22.21
CA ILE A 154 2.92 10.21 22.87
C ILE A 154 3.92 11.29 22.46
N PHE A 155 4.99 10.91 21.77
CA PHE A 155 5.97 11.80 21.14
C PHE A 155 6.58 11.13 19.89
N PRO A 156 7.24 11.88 19.00
CA PRO A 156 7.90 11.34 17.82
C PRO A 156 8.87 10.20 18.14
N TRP A 157 8.91 9.15 17.31
CA TRP A 157 9.75 7.94 17.46
C TRP A 157 9.51 7.14 18.75
N PHE A 158 8.41 7.36 19.48
CA PHE A 158 8.10 6.63 20.70
C PHE A 158 8.21 5.11 20.54
N HIS A 159 7.71 4.58 19.42
CA HIS A 159 7.73 3.16 19.12
C HIS A 159 9.14 2.58 18.89
N LEU A 160 10.15 3.42 18.65
CA LEU A 160 11.55 3.00 18.51
C LEU A 160 12.34 3.13 19.81
N VAL A 161 11.92 4.02 20.71
CA VAL A 161 12.60 4.28 21.99
C VAL A 161 12.35 3.16 22.99
N PHE A 162 11.15 2.56 22.96
CA PHE A 162 10.75 1.54 23.91
C PHE A 162 10.76 0.13 23.29
N PRO A 163 11.15 -0.92 24.07
CA PRO A 163 11.12 -2.28 23.58
C PRO A 163 9.68 -2.75 23.29
N ASN A 164 9.51 -3.65 22.33
CA ASN A 164 8.20 -4.17 21.93
C ASN A 164 7.39 -4.74 23.09
N SER A 165 8.03 -5.38 24.08
CA SER A 165 7.37 -5.91 25.27
C SER A 165 6.65 -4.81 26.10
N PHE A 166 7.28 -3.63 26.21
CA PHE A 166 6.68 -2.48 26.87
C PHE A 166 5.50 -1.93 26.04
N LEU A 167 5.66 -1.78 24.72
CA LEU A 167 4.62 -1.31 23.83
C LEU A 167 3.40 -2.25 23.88
N ILE A 168 3.62 -3.55 23.74
CA ILE A 168 2.56 -4.58 23.83
C ILE A 168 1.82 -4.50 25.17
N LYS A 169 2.54 -4.44 26.30
CA LYS A 169 1.92 -4.30 27.63
C LYS A 169 1.07 -3.02 27.73
N ARG A 170 1.55 -1.90 27.17
CA ARG A 170 0.83 -0.62 27.15
C ARG A 170 -0.43 -0.70 26.29
N ILE A 171 -0.36 -1.33 25.11
CA ILE A 171 -1.48 -1.51 24.18
C ILE A 171 -2.54 -2.39 24.85
N ASN A 172 -2.14 -3.54 25.37
CA ASN A 172 -3.01 -4.55 25.98
C ASN A 172 -3.79 -4.02 27.20
N LYS A 173 -3.23 -3.05 27.92
CA LYS A 173 -3.98 -2.38 29.02
C LYS A 173 -5.23 -1.63 28.55
N LYS A 174 -5.33 -1.28 27.27
CA LYS A 174 -6.37 -0.39 26.73
C LYS A 174 -7.20 -1.01 25.60
N GLN A 175 -6.91 -2.23 25.20
CA GLN A 175 -7.63 -2.95 24.13
C GLN A 175 -8.35 -4.18 24.70
N LYS A 176 -9.51 -4.52 24.09
CA LYS A 176 -10.23 -5.75 24.42
C LYS A 176 -9.50 -7.00 23.90
N LYS A 177 -8.92 -6.92 22.70
CA LYS A 177 -8.14 -8.01 22.09
C LYS A 177 -6.69 -7.86 22.53
N GLN A 178 -6.14 -8.88 23.17
CA GLN A 178 -4.73 -8.93 23.55
C GLN A 178 -3.89 -9.29 22.35
N ILE A 179 -2.73 -8.64 22.20
CA ILE A 179 -1.73 -8.94 21.18
C ILE A 179 -0.45 -9.49 21.83
N THR A 180 0.28 -10.30 21.11
CA THR A 180 1.56 -10.88 21.51
C THR A 180 2.73 -10.33 20.69
N SER A 181 2.45 -9.76 19.52
CA SER A 181 3.42 -9.15 18.61
C SER A 181 2.93 -7.81 18.08
N ILE A 182 3.85 -6.90 17.78
CA ILE A 182 3.56 -5.63 17.08
C ILE A 182 3.04 -5.89 15.65
N THR A 183 3.46 -6.98 15.02
CA THR A 183 2.97 -7.36 13.68
C THR A 183 1.48 -7.66 13.64
N GLU A 184 0.86 -8.07 14.77
CA GLU A 184 -0.59 -8.23 14.87
C GLU A 184 -1.36 -6.91 14.77
N LEU A 185 -0.67 -5.78 14.88
CA LEU A 185 -1.22 -4.46 14.57
C LEU A 185 -1.22 -4.17 13.06
N GLY A 186 -0.76 -5.11 12.22
CA GLY A 186 -0.60 -4.94 10.79
C GLY A 186 0.57 -4.02 10.44
N LEU A 187 1.66 -4.04 11.22
CA LEU A 187 2.90 -3.34 10.95
C LEU A 187 3.98 -4.37 10.63
N ASN A 188 4.60 -4.28 9.45
CA ASN A 188 5.66 -5.22 9.06
C ASN A 188 7.01 -4.89 9.70
N MET A 189 7.16 -3.70 10.26
CA MET A 189 8.37 -3.22 10.94
C MET A 189 9.63 -3.19 10.07
N TYR A 190 9.48 -3.18 8.74
CA TYR A 190 10.63 -3.13 7.84
C TYR A 190 11.33 -1.77 7.88
N SER A 191 12.65 -1.82 7.90
CA SER A 191 13.50 -0.66 7.70
C SER A 191 13.53 -0.23 6.22
N LEU A 192 13.98 0.98 5.95
CA LEU A 192 14.28 1.42 4.58
C LEU A 192 15.23 0.44 3.87
N ASN A 193 16.28 -0.01 4.59
CA ASN A 193 17.25 -0.95 4.04
C ASN A 193 16.62 -2.31 3.71
N ASP A 194 15.64 -2.78 4.50
CA ASP A 194 14.91 -4.01 4.19
C ASP A 194 14.14 -3.88 2.87
N TYR A 195 13.39 -2.79 2.67
CA TYR A 195 12.71 -2.55 1.38
C TYR A 195 13.68 -2.49 0.20
N LEU A 196 14.78 -1.74 0.34
CA LEU A 196 15.78 -1.63 -0.72
C LEU A 196 16.40 -2.99 -1.06
N ARG A 197 16.70 -3.82 -0.04
CA ARG A 197 17.22 -5.19 -0.19
C ARG A 197 16.20 -6.08 -0.89
N ILE A 198 14.93 -6.06 -0.45
CA ILE A 198 13.85 -6.86 -1.02
C ILE A 198 13.66 -6.51 -2.51
N PHE A 199 13.57 -5.23 -2.86
CA PHE A 199 13.42 -4.81 -4.26
C PHE A 199 14.63 -5.19 -5.11
N LYS A 200 15.87 -5.01 -4.59
CA LYS A 200 17.11 -5.36 -5.30
C LYS A 200 17.23 -6.85 -5.56
N ASN A 201 16.81 -7.69 -4.60
CA ASN A 201 16.90 -9.15 -4.69
C ASN A 201 15.70 -9.77 -5.42
N SER A 202 14.67 -8.99 -5.74
CA SER A 202 13.51 -9.48 -6.50
C SER A 202 13.87 -9.75 -7.97
N ASN A 203 13.03 -10.53 -8.65
CA ASN A 203 13.15 -10.81 -10.08
C ASN A 203 12.83 -9.60 -10.98
N PHE A 204 12.49 -8.46 -10.39
CA PHE A 204 12.15 -7.24 -11.12
C PHE A 204 13.38 -6.37 -11.39
N LYS A 205 13.30 -5.59 -12.48
CA LYS A 205 14.15 -4.42 -12.65
C LYS A 205 13.49 -3.21 -12.00
N ILE A 206 14.24 -2.48 -11.17
CA ILE A 206 13.77 -1.21 -10.61
C ILE A 206 13.85 -0.15 -11.71
N GLU A 207 12.70 0.36 -12.18
CA GLU A 207 12.63 1.44 -13.17
C GLU A 207 12.59 2.80 -12.48
N VAL A 208 11.83 2.91 -11.38
CA VAL A 208 11.72 4.11 -10.56
C VAL A 208 11.85 3.72 -9.10
N LEU A 209 12.63 4.49 -8.35
CA LEU A 209 12.69 4.45 -6.90
C LEU A 209 12.85 5.86 -6.37
N LYS A 210 11.81 6.40 -5.76
CA LYS A 210 11.80 7.75 -5.18
C LYS A 210 11.50 7.64 -3.70
N LYS A 211 12.13 8.51 -2.91
CA LYS A 211 11.92 8.62 -1.45
C LYS A 211 11.51 10.04 -1.12
N ASN A 212 10.72 10.19 -0.05
CA ASN A 212 10.29 11.51 0.45
C ASN A 212 9.60 12.37 -0.63
N CYS A 213 8.62 11.78 -1.32
CA CYS A 213 7.85 12.44 -2.36
C CYS A 213 6.68 13.21 -1.74
N SER A 214 6.92 14.38 -1.19
CA SER A 214 5.88 15.28 -0.70
C SER A 214 6.32 16.74 -0.90
N ASN A 215 5.35 17.61 -1.21
CA ASN A 215 5.55 19.04 -1.34
C ASN A 215 5.24 19.81 -0.04
N ASN A 216 4.90 19.10 1.04
CA ASN A 216 4.69 19.71 2.34
C ASN A 216 6.02 20.30 2.86
N PRO A 217 6.05 21.54 3.41
CA PRO A 217 7.27 22.18 3.93
C PRO A 217 8.03 21.31 4.94
N LEU A 218 7.34 20.63 5.86
CA LEU A 218 7.98 19.72 6.81
C LEU A 218 8.61 18.51 6.12
N ALA A 219 7.98 17.98 5.08
CA ALA A 219 8.55 16.88 4.30
C ALA A 219 9.79 17.30 3.51
N LEU A 220 9.90 18.56 3.10
CA LEU A 220 11.12 19.11 2.48
C LEU A 220 12.28 19.16 3.48
N ILE A 221 12.02 19.55 4.73
CA ILE A 221 13.02 19.51 5.81
C ILE A 221 13.49 18.07 6.04
N PHE A 222 12.57 17.13 6.18
CA PHE A 222 12.90 15.70 6.34
C PHE A 222 13.68 15.15 5.14
N LYS A 223 13.33 15.56 3.93
CA LYS A 223 14.06 15.21 2.71
C LYS A 223 15.50 15.74 2.71
N LEU A 224 15.74 16.91 3.28
CA LEU A 224 17.09 17.45 3.45
C LEU A 224 17.89 16.66 4.50
N ILE A 225 17.29 16.39 5.65
CA ILE A 225 17.92 15.61 6.74
C ILE A 225 18.22 14.18 6.27
N SER A 226 17.34 13.55 5.49
CA SER A 226 17.53 12.19 4.98
C SER A 226 18.69 12.04 3.98
N LYS A 227 19.30 13.14 3.52
CA LYS A 227 20.56 13.08 2.75
C LYS A 227 21.77 12.70 3.60
N ILE A 228 21.67 12.85 4.92
CA ILE A 228 22.70 12.41 5.85
C ILE A 228 22.53 10.90 6.06
N LYS A 229 23.49 10.10 5.61
CA LYS A 229 23.38 8.64 5.47
C LYS A 229 22.86 7.91 6.72
N PHE A 230 23.32 8.27 7.93
CA PHE A 230 22.86 7.61 9.16
C PHE A 230 21.46 8.08 9.65
N LEU A 231 20.97 9.24 9.12
CA LEU A 231 19.64 9.75 9.42
C LEU A 231 18.60 9.34 8.36
N GLU A 232 19.04 8.87 7.21
CA GLU A 232 18.15 8.51 6.09
C GLU A 232 17.03 7.56 6.54
N GLU A 233 17.35 6.56 7.34
CA GLU A 233 16.42 5.57 7.88
C GLU A 233 15.28 6.20 8.67
N TYR A 234 15.57 7.19 9.50
CA TYR A 234 14.61 7.81 10.42
C TYR A 234 13.86 8.99 9.83
N PHE A 235 14.34 9.52 8.71
CA PHE A 235 13.75 10.68 8.04
C PHE A 235 13.23 10.35 6.63
N THR A 236 13.15 9.07 6.27
CA THR A 236 12.45 8.64 5.06
C THR A 236 11.01 8.29 5.40
N PHE A 237 10.09 9.13 4.89
CA PHE A 237 8.66 8.99 5.13
C PHE A 237 8.02 7.93 4.24
N ASN A 238 8.27 7.99 2.92
CA ASN A 238 7.61 7.14 1.94
C ASN A 238 8.56 6.70 0.83
N ILE A 239 8.15 5.60 0.17
CA ILE A 239 8.79 5.09 -1.03
C ILE A 239 7.74 5.03 -2.15
N PHE A 240 8.13 5.50 -3.35
CA PHE A 240 7.41 5.31 -4.59
C PHE A 240 8.29 4.53 -5.57
N THR A 241 7.77 3.43 -6.11
CA THR A 241 8.57 2.55 -6.96
C THR A 241 7.78 2.04 -8.16
N ILE A 242 8.48 1.90 -9.29
CA ILE A 242 8.02 1.15 -10.45
C ILE A 242 8.98 -0.01 -10.64
N LEU A 243 8.45 -1.22 -10.53
CA LEU A 243 9.17 -2.47 -10.75
C LEU A 243 8.70 -3.06 -12.07
N TYR A 244 9.65 -3.44 -12.92
CA TYR A 244 9.41 -3.89 -14.27
C TYR A 244 9.78 -5.36 -14.43
N LYS A 245 8.87 -6.17 -14.98
CA LYS A 245 9.14 -7.57 -15.37
C LYS A 245 9.80 -7.59 -16.74
N LYS A 246 11.02 -8.16 -16.81
CA LYS A 246 11.73 -8.34 -18.07
C LYS A 246 10.99 -9.28 -19.02
#